data_4a8d9cb5045835aa09dca0de578569d3
#
_entry.id   4a8d9cb5045835aa09dca0de578569d3
#
_cell.length_a   1.000
_cell.length_b   1.000
_cell.length_c   1.000
_cell.angle_alpha   90.00
_cell.angle_beta   90.00
_cell.angle_gamma   90.00
#
_symmetry.space_group_name_H-M   'P 1'
#
loop_
_entity.id
_entity.type
_entity.pdbx_description
1 polymer ?
#
loop_
_entity_poly.entity_id
_entity_poly.type
_entity_poly.pdbx_seq_one_letter_code
_entity_poly.pdbx_strand_id
1 'polypeptide(L)'
;EVVDFVVPLGATIHLAGDTITLVLSSMAVLMMAGTTPTLATMVPFIFMLGVTMVAAPGIPGGGVYATLGLLEKMFMFTSGQQGLMIAIHFAQDSFGTATNVSGDGAIAILVDKLFKKSSVSEEVKENIV
;
A
#
# COMPACT_ATOMS: atom_id res chain seq x y z
N GLU A 1 1.50 17.00 17.72
CA GLU A 1 0.09 16.93 17.25
C GLU A 1 -0.04 16.22 15.88
N VAL A 2 0.60 16.76 14.81
CA VAL A 2 0.48 16.13 13.46
C VAL A 2 1.02 14.71 13.46
N VAL A 3 2.19 14.48 14.03
CA VAL A 3 2.84 13.16 14.11
C VAL A 3 1.99 12.18 14.93
N ASP A 4 1.40 12.63 16.04
CA ASP A 4 0.57 11.80 16.92
C ASP A 4 -0.72 11.30 16.23
N PHE A 5 -1.14 11.98 15.17
CA PHE A 5 -2.27 11.57 14.34
C PHE A 5 -1.85 10.80 13.08
N VAL A 6 -0.88 11.33 12.33
CA VAL A 6 -0.51 10.78 11.02
C VAL A 6 0.18 9.43 11.14
N VAL A 7 1.07 9.24 12.12
CA VAL A 7 1.83 7.99 12.25
C VAL A 7 0.93 6.81 12.63
N PRO A 8 0.06 6.88 13.65
CA PRO A 8 -0.87 5.78 13.94
C PRO A 8 -1.85 5.50 12.79
N LEU A 9 -2.30 6.54 12.08
CA LEU A 9 -3.17 6.38 10.92
C LEU A 9 -2.42 5.68 9.77
N GLY A 10 -1.22 6.15 9.44
CA GLY A 10 -0.36 5.55 8.41
C GLY A 10 -0.07 4.07 8.71
N ALA A 11 0.28 3.75 9.94
CA ALA A 11 0.54 2.38 10.37
C ALA A 11 -0.65 1.41 10.14
N THR A 12 -1.85 1.93 9.96
CA THR A 12 -3.05 1.11 9.71
C THR A 12 -3.52 1.08 8.27
N ILE A 13 -3.32 2.15 7.50
CA ILE A 13 -3.87 2.28 6.14
C ILE A 13 -2.83 2.49 5.04
N HIS A 14 -1.58 2.79 5.39
CA HIS A 14 -0.52 3.08 4.41
C HIS A 14 0.38 1.85 4.19
N LEU A 15 0.01 1.03 3.22
CA LEU A 15 0.72 -0.19 2.82
C LEU A 15 1.30 -0.08 1.39
N ALA A 16 2.00 1.04 1.11
CA ALA A 16 2.56 1.30 -0.22
C ALA A 16 3.61 0.26 -0.63
N GLY A 17 4.48 -0.14 0.30
CA GLY A 17 5.48 -1.17 0.06
C GLY A 17 4.85 -2.52 -0.27
N ASP A 18 3.84 -2.95 0.52
CA ASP A 18 3.10 -4.18 0.25
C ASP A 18 2.38 -4.12 -1.08
N THR A 19 1.76 -2.99 -1.42
CA THR A 19 1.08 -2.81 -2.70
C THR A 19 2.05 -3.00 -3.87
N ILE A 20 3.21 -2.35 -3.84
CA ILE A 20 4.24 -2.47 -4.89
C ILE A 20 4.72 -3.91 -5.01
N THR A 21 5.05 -4.54 -3.90
CA THR A 21 5.58 -5.90 -3.90
C THR A 21 4.54 -6.93 -4.37
N LEU A 22 3.28 -6.78 -3.98
CA LEU A 22 2.19 -7.65 -4.43
C LEU A 22 1.91 -7.50 -5.93
N VAL A 23 1.97 -6.26 -6.47
CA VAL A 23 1.84 -6.03 -7.92
C VAL A 23 2.98 -6.71 -8.68
N LEU A 24 4.24 -6.47 -8.27
CA LEU A 24 5.40 -7.05 -8.95
C LEU A 24 5.44 -8.57 -8.85
N SER A 25 5.12 -9.13 -7.69
CA SER A 25 5.04 -10.59 -7.50
C SER A 25 3.94 -11.21 -8.35
N SER A 26 2.76 -10.56 -8.43
CA SER A 26 1.66 -11.03 -9.28
C SER A 26 2.06 -11.05 -10.76
N MET A 27 2.76 -10.00 -11.22
CA MET A 27 3.29 -9.98 -12.60
C MET A 27 4.29 -11.11 -12.82
N ALA A 28 5.21 -11.34 -11.88
CA ALA A 28 6.19 -12.42 -11.99
C ALA A 28 5.52 -13.80 -12.05
N VAL A 29 4.55 -14.06 -11.17
CA VAL A 29 3.81 -15.34 -11.16
C VAL A 29 2.99 -15.53 -12.43
N LEU A 30 2.36 -14.49 -12.98
CA LEU A 30 1.69 -14.53 -14.27
C LEU A 30 2.66 -14.90 -15.40
N MET A 31 3.83 -14.24 -15.44
CA MET A 31 4.85 -14.52 -16.45
C MET A 31 5.39 -15.96 -16.34
N MET A 32 5.62 -16.46 -15.13
CA MET A 32 6.02 -17.86 -14.90
C MET A 32 4.95 -18.85 -15.36
N ALA A 33 3.68 -18.47 -15.32
CA ALA A 33 2.55 -19.25 -15.82
C ALA A 33 2.33 -19.11 -17.34
N GLY A 34 3.21 -18.38 -18.05
CA GLY A 34 3.11 -18.17 -19.50
C GLY A 34 2.11 -17.07 -19.89
N THR A 35 1.59 -16.31 -18.94
CA THR A 35 0.66 -15.21 -19.20
C THR A 35 1.39 -13.87 -19.13
N THR A 36 1.33 -13.08 -20.20
CA THR A 36 1.95 -11.75 -20.22
C THR A 36 1.04 -10.74 -19.54
N PRO A 37 1.47 -10.11 -18.43
CA PRO A 37 0.70 -9.04 -17.80
C PRO A 37 0.63 -7.82 -18.73
N THR A 38 -0.58 -7.30 -18.96
CA THR A 38 -0.82 -6.11 -19.77
C THR A 38 -1.32 -4.96 -18.91
N LEU A 39 -1.20 -3.72 -19.39
CA LEU A 39 -1.78 -2.58 -18.67
C LEU A 39 -3.29 -2.74 -18.47
N ALA A 40 -3.99 -3.30 -19.46
CA ALA A 40 -5.44 -3.53 -19.37
C ALA A 40 -5.83 -4.49 -18.25
N THR A 41 -4.99 -5.46 -17.92
CA THR A 41 -5.23 -6.40 -16.82
C THR A 41 -4.69 -5.88 -15.49
N MET A 42 -3.55 -5.18 -15.50
CA MET A 42 -2.89 -4.73 -14.27
C MET A 42 -3.52 -3.47 -13.67
N VAL A 43 -3.98 -2.52 -14.51
CA VAL A 43 -4.57 -1.27 -13.98
C VAL A 43 -5.81 -1.53 -13.11
N PRO A 44 -6.82 -2.29 -13.53
CA PRO A 44 -7.95 -2.65 -12.67
C PRO A 44 -7.50 -3.39 -11.39
N PHE A 45 -6.53 -4.29 -11.51
CA PHE A 45 -5.98 -5.00 -10.36
C PHE A 45 -5.34 -4.05 -9.34
N ILE A 46 -4.52 -3.09 -9.79
CA ILE A 46 -3.86 -2.11 -8.92
C ILE A 46 -4.90 -1.28 -8.14
N PHE A 47 -5.96 -0.82 -8.80
CA PHE A 47 -7.03 -0.08 -8.14
C PHE A 47 -7.76 -0.93 -7.09
N MET A 48 -8.13 -2.16 -7.43
CA MET A 48 -8.79 -3.07 -6.49
C MET A 48 -7.87 -3.46 -5.34
N LEU A 49 -6.58 -3.65 -5.62
CA LEU A 49 -5.57 -3.91 -4.60
C LEU A 49 -5.45 -2.73 -3.63
N GLY A 50 -5.41 -1.49 -4.12
CA GLY A 50 -5.37 -0.30 -3.29
C GLY A 50 -6.54 -0.23 -2.30
N VAL A 51 -7.76 -0.53 -2.76
CA VAL A 51 -8.94 -0.63 -1.88
C VAL A 51 -8.78 -1.77 -0.86
N THR A 52 -8.29 -2.93 -1.31
CA THR A 52 -8.09 -4.11 -0.45
C THR A 52 -7.05 -3.83 0.64
N MET A 53 -5.98 -3.09 0.32
CA MET A 53 -4.91 -2.77 1.27
C MET A 53 -5.38 -1.86 2.42
N VAL A 54 -6.33 -0.96 2.18
CA VAL A 54 -6.93 -0.14 3.26
C VAL A 54 -7.69 -1.03 4.28
N ALA A 55 -8.22 -2.16 3.83
CA ALA A 55 -8.96 -3.13 4.68
C ALA A 55 -8.08 -4.28 5.18
N ALA A 56 -6.80 -4.33 4.79
CA ALA A 56 -5.90 -5.40 5.18
C ALA A 56 -5.58 -5.33 6.69
N PRO A 57 -5.62 -6.48 7.41
CA PRO A 57 -5.29 -6.47 8.83
C PRO A 57 -3.79 -6.23 9.05
N GLY A 58 -3.45 -5.42 10.06
CA GLY A 58 -2.08 -5.12 10.46
C GLY A 58 -1.38 -6.26 11.20
N ILE A 59 -1.38 -7.45 10.61
CA ILE A 59 -0.71 -8.66 11.12
C ILE A 59 0.30 -9.17 10.07
N PRO A 60 1.32 -9.95 10.46
CA PRO A 60 2.26 -10.53 9.51
C PRO A 60 1.54 -11.28 8.38
N GLY A 61 1.81 -10.91 7.13
CA GLY A 61 1.15 -11.48 5.96
C GLY A 61 -0.28 -10.97 5.69
N GLY A 62 -0.80 -10.04 6.50
CA GLY A 62 -2.17 -9.52 6.34
C GLY A 62 -2.46 -9.00 4.94
N GLY A 63 -1.51 -8.29 4.32
CA GLY A 63 -1.61 -7.80 2.95
C GLY A 63 -1.78 -8.92 1.91
N VAL A 64 -0.93 -9.94 1.94
CA VAL A 64 -1.02 -11.04 0.96
C VAL A 64 -2.29 -11.86 1.17
N TYR A 65 -2.66 -12.18 2.42
CA TYR A 65 -3.89 -12.94 2.69
C TYR A 65 -5.14 -12.19 2.24
N ALA A 66 -5.23 -10.88 2.47
CA ALA A 66 -6.33 -10.07 1.97
C ALA A 66 -6.41 -10.05 0.42
N THR A 67 -5.28 -10.24 -0.26
CA THR A 67 -5.18 -10.18 -1.72
C THR A 67 -5.51 -11.51 -2.41
N LEU A 68 -5.45 -12.66 -1.73
CA LEU A 68 -5.61 -13.98 -2.37
C LEU A 68 -6.91 -14.11 -3.15
N GLY A 69 -8.03 -13.67 -2.58
CA GLY A 69 -9.33 -13.71 -3.26
C GLY A 69 -9.40 -12.81 -4.51
N LEU A 70 -8.64 -11.71 -4.51
CA LEU A 70 -8.52 -10.82 -5.67
C LEU A 70 -7.69 -11.49 -6.78
N LEU A 71 -6.57 -12.12 -6.43
CA LEU A 71 -5.71 -12.87 -7.36
C LEU A 71 -6.46 -14.04 -8.01
N GLU A 72 -7.25 -14.76 -7.24
CA GLU A 72 -8.09 -15.84 -7.76
C GLU A 72 -9.14 -15.31 -8.74
N LYS A 73 -9.87 -14.26 -8.38
CA LYS A 73 -10.95 -13.72 -9.21
C LYS A 73 -10.47 -13.03 -10.47
N MET A 74 -9.37 -12.29 -10.41
CA MET A 74 -8.89 -11.48 -11.54
C MET A 74 -7.91 -12.22 -12.44
N PHE A 75 -7.07 -13.08 -11.87
CA PHE A 75 -6.01 -13.76 -12.59
C PHE A 75 -6.15 -15.28 -12.63
N MET A 76 -7.20 -15.85 -12.01
CA MET A 76 -7.45 -17.28 -11.93
C MET A 76 -6.29 -18.05 -11.27
N PHE A 77 -5.63 -17.45 -10.28
CA PHE A 77 -4.51 -18.07 -9.60
C PHE A 77 -4.91 -19.36 -8.92
N THR A 78 -4.19 -20.41 -9.23
CA THR A 78 -4.31 -21.72 -8.57
C THR A 78 -3.79 -21.64 -7.13
N SER A 79 -4.16 -22.62 -6.30
CA SER A 79 -3.66 -22.73 -4.92
C SER A 79 -2.12 -22.77 -4.85
N GLY A 80 -1.46 -23.38 -5.85
CA GLY A 80 0.01 -23.38 -5.94
C GLY A 80 0.58 -21.99 -6.19
N GLN A 81 -0.02 -21.21 -7.08
CA GLN A 81 0.38 -19.84 -7.38
C GLN A 81 0.12 -18.91 -6.16
N GLN A 82 -1.00 -19.11 -5.47
CA GLN A 82 -1.29 -18.40 -4.23
C GLN A 82 -0.26 -18.73 -3.13
N GLY A 83 0.10 -20.01 -3.00
CA GLY A 83 1.17 -20.44 -2.07
C GLY A 83 2.52 -19.79 -2.41
N LEU A 84 2.84 -19.66 -3.69
CA LEU A 84 4.05 -18.95 -4.15
C LEU A 84 3.98 -17.46 -3.80
N MET A 85 2.84 -16.80 -3.99
CA MET A 85 2.64 -15.39 -3.59
C MET A 85 2.88 -15.20 -2.08
N ILE A 86 2.36 -16.09 -1.26
CA ILE A 86 2.58 -16.06 0.20
C ILE A 86 4.07 -16.21 0.52
N ALA A 87 4.76 -17.18 -0.09
CA ALA A 87 6.17 -17.41 0.14
C ALA A 87 7.04 -16.21 -0.26
N ILE A 88 6.79 -15.62 -1.42
CA ILE A 88 7.48 -14.42 -1.90
C ILE A 88 7.22 -13.25 -0.94
N HIS A 89 5.98 -13.05 -0.52
CA HIS A 89 5.62 -11.96 0.38
C HIS A 89 6.41 -12.06 1.70
N PHE A 90 6.40 -13.21 2.36
CA PHE A 90 7.16 -13.40 3.60
C PHE A 90 8.68 -13.25 3.42
N ALA A 91 9.23 -13.67 2.28
CA ALA A 91 10.66 -13.52 2.01
C ALA A 91 11.11 -12.05 1.88
N GLN A 92 10.22 -11.16 1.49
CA GLN A 92 10.52 -9.74 1.22
C GLN A 92 9.82 -8.76 2.17
N ASP A 93 9.08 -9.23 3.14
CA ASP A 93 8.24 -8.44 4.06
C ASP A 93 9.01 -7.27 4.71
N SER A 94 10.28 -7.49 5.06
CA SER A 94 11.14 -6.44 5.61
C SER A 94 11.31 -5.23 4.70
N PHE A 95 11.36 -5.42 3.38
CA PHE A 95 11.49 -4.32 2.42
C PHE A 95 10.17 -3.56 2.25
N GLY A 96 9.04 -4.30 2.22
CA GLY A 96 7.70 -3.71 2.21
C GLY A 96 7.47 -2.85 3.46
N THR A 97 7.75 -3.39 4.62
CA THR A 97 7.64 -2.70 5.92
C THR A 97 8.54 -1.46 6.00
N ALA A 98 9.80 -1.55 5.56
CA ALA A 98 10.70 -0.41 5.54
C ALA A 98 10.17 0.72 4.63
N THR A 99 9.58 0.38 3.49
CA THR A 99 8.95 1.34 2.57
C THR A 99 7.72 1.99 3.21
N ASN A 100 6.88 1.23 3.89
CA ASN A 100 5.70 1.75 4.58
C ASN A 100 6.09 2.77 5.65
N VAL A 101 7.01 2.42 6.55
CA VAL A 101 7.49 3.30 7.63
C VAL A 101 8.16 4.56 7.10
N SER A 102 8.98 4.44 6.06
CA SER A 102 9.62 5.60 5.42
C SER A 102 8.59 6.53 4.78
N GLY A 103 7.56 5.96 4.15
CA GLY A 103 6.45 6.70 3.57
C GLY A 103 5.61 7.43 4.62
N ASP A 104 5.33 6.81 5.75
CA ASP A 104 4.63 7.42 6.88
C ASP A 104 5.36 8.67 7.37
N GLY A 105 6.68 8.60 7.52
CA GLY A 105 7.51 9.74 7.88
C GLY A 105 7.43 10.87 6.86
N ALA A 106 7.49 10.55 5.57
CA ALA A 106 7.37 11.53 4.49
C ALA A 106 5.98 12.20 4.47
N ILE A 107 4.91 11.43 4.64
CA ILE A 107 3.54 11.93 4.74
C ILE A 107 3.39 12.86 5.95
N ALA A 108 3.92 12.47 7.12
CA ALA A 108 3.87 13.30 8.32
C ALA A 108 4.54 14.68 8.10
N ILE A 109 5.69 14.72 7.43
CA ILE A 109 6.39 15.98 7.09
C ILE A 109 5.55 16.84 6.13
N LEU A 110 4.93 16.22 5.12
CA LEU A 110 4.08 16.95 4.17
C LEU A 110 2.86 17.54 4.85
N VAL A 111 2.18 16.76 5.69
CA VAL A 111 1.01 17.21 6.46
C VAL A 111 1.38 18.34 7.39
N ASP A 112 2.49 18.23 8.16
CA ASP A 112 2.97 19.29 9.04
C ASP A 112 3.22 20.61 8.30
N LYS A 113 3.85 20.56 7.13
CA LYS A 113 4.07 21.75 6.30
C LYS A 113 2.78 22.39 5.79
N LEU A 114 1.80 21.56 5.40
CA LEU A 114 0.51 22.06 4.92
C LEU A 114 -0.28 22.74 6.04
N PHE A 115 -0.31 22.15 7.21
CA PHE A 115 -1.01 22.73 8.38
C PHE A 115 -0.33 24.00 8.88
N LYS A 116 0.99 24.04 8.99
CA LYS A 116 1.73 25.27 9.38
C LYS A 116 1.47 26.43 8.41
N LYS A 117 1.40 26.15 7.13
CA LYS A 117 1.09 27.18 6.12
C LYS A 117 -0.34 27.71 6.27
N SER A 118 -1.29 26.85 6.64
CA SER A 118 -2.69 27.25 6.86
C SER A 118 -2.83 28.14 8.09
N SER A 119 -2.24 27.75 9.22
CA SER A 119 -2.31 28.54 10.47
C SER A 119 -1.67 29.92 10.36
N VAL A 120 -0.52 30.04 9.71
CA VAL A 120 0.13 31.35 9.45
C VAL A 120 -0.76 32.24 8.56
N SER A 121 -1.45 31.65 7.59
CA SER A 121 -2.36 32.41 6.71
C SER A 121 -3.61 32.91 7.44
N GLU A 122 -4.10 32.20 8.44
CA GLU A 122 -5.23 32.62 9.28
C GLU A 122 -4.82 33.72 10.27
N GLU A 123 -3.69 33.55 10.93
CA GLU A 123 -3.15 34.53 11.89
C GLU A 123 -2.83 35.88 11.23
N VAL A 124 -2.32 35.86 9.98
CA VAL A 124 -2.08 37.09 9.21
C VAL A 124 -3.40 37.77 8.82
N LYS A 125 -4.46 37.03 8.52
CA LYS A 125 -5.78 37.63 8.23
C LYS A 125 -6.44 38.24 9.45
N GLU A 126 -6.30 37.62 10.62
CA GLU A 126 -6.88 38.09 11.85
C GLU A 126 -6.19 39.40 12.38
N ASN A 127 -4.89 39.55 12.07
CA ASN A 127 -4.13 40.75 12.46
C ASN A 127 -4.26 41.95 11.48
N ILE A 128 -4.98 41.79 10.36
CA ILE A 128 -5.20 42.87 9.35
C ILE A 128 -6.61 43.50 9.46
N VAL A 129 -7.47 42.89 10.25
CA VAL A 129 -8.84 43.38 10.52
C VAL A 129 -8.88 44.12 11.85
#